data_450b1e63083f0955c43854ae3cfdc911
#
_entry.id   450b1e63083f0955c43854ae3cfdc911
#
_cell.length_a   1.000
_cell.length_b   1.000
_cell.length_c   1.000
_cell.angle_alpha   90.00
_cell.angle_beta   90.00
_cell.angle_gamma   90.00
#
_symmetry.space_group_name_H-M   'P 1'
#
loop_
_entity.id
_entity.type
_entity.pdbx_description
1 polymer ?
#
loop_
_entity_poly.entity_id
_entity_poly.type
_entity_poly.pdbx_seq_one_letter_code
_entity_poly.pdbx_strand_id
1 'polypeptide(L)'
;MAPMGIRLSPLGIGVFCLLGLGVLYHVYSGLLTWRLSSLLGDRAGADGGVMVDLRDLLAVAVQAAELGGVEVKAVRESNKLNENSKGKTREGADEKMTRGDLLSNRKMASLIKNSFPGVQVNTEEHLEDDDKEPISWDHKIPDDIKDKIQNPILASSESITVWIDPLDATHEYTENLVDFVTTMVCVAVHGKPVIGVIHKPFTHYTAWAMVDGGANIKRREIYNEKNPTIIVSRSHSGKVKDVTLKTFGNQTKIVSAGGSGYKVLSLLDVTGNEKQETADVYIHITYIKKWDICAGNAILNALGGHMTTLKGEEIIYTGSDGNEGGLLSSIGMDHDALVEKLASKITN
;
A
#
# COMPACT_ATOMS: atom_id res chain seq x y z
N MET A 1 -13.44 32.84 -55.04
CA MET A 1 -14.00 32.87 -53.65
C MET A 1 -12.86 33.33 -52.73
N ALA A 2 -12.96 34.55 -52.21
CA ALA A 2 -11.98 35.08 -51.27
C ALA A 2 -12.23 34.52 -49.87
N PRO A 3 -11.19 34.20 -49.07
CA PRO A 3 -11.38 33.68 -47.73
C PRO A 3 -11.95 34.78 -46.83
N MET A 4 -13.07 34.46 -46.12
CA MET A 4 -13.67 35.34 -45.11
C MET A 4 -12.70 35.46 -43.92
N GLY A 5 -12.00 36.60 -43.81
CA GLY A 5 -11.21 36.95 -42.64
C GLY A 5 -12.13 37.27 -41.44
N ILE A 6 -11.97 36.52 -40.37
CA ILE A 6 -12.63 36.78 -39.07
C ILE A 6 -12.08 38.11 -38.54
N ARG A 7 -12.88 39.18 -38.48
CA ARG A 7 -12.52 40.45 -37.79
C ARG A 7 -12.97 40.36 -36.34
N LEU A 8 -12.01 40.17 -35.45
CA LEU A 8 -12.26 40.27 -34.02
C LEU A 8 -12.51 41.72 -33.62
N SER A 9 -13.52 41.94 -32.77
CA SER A 9 -13.78 43.25 -32.18
C SER A 9 -12.64 43.60 -31.21
N PRO A 10 -12.38 44.89 -30.91
CA PRO A 10 -11.32 45.29 -29.95
C PRO A 10 -11.48 44.62 -28.58
N LEU A 11 -12.72 44.35 -28.15
CA LEU A 11 -13.04 43.61 -26.94
C LEU A 11 -12.66 42.11 -27.08
N GLY A 12 -12.88 41.49 -28.23
CA GLY A 12 -12.52 40.11 -28.53
C GLY A 12 -11.00 39.92 -28.56
N ILE A 13 -10.22 40.89 -29.05
CA ILE A 13 -8.76 40.87 -29.02
C ILE A 13 -8.27 40.97 -27.59
N GLY A 14 -8.85 41.82 -26.74
CA GLY A 14 -8.51 41.93 -25.32
C GLY A 14 -8.72 40.64 -24.53
N VAL A 15 -9.86 39.96 -24.75
CA VAL A 15 -10.16 38.68 -24.12
C VAL A 15 -9.17 37.57 -24.57
N PHE A 16 -8.83 37.55 -25.88
CA PHE A 16 -7.87 36.58 -26.42
C PHE A 16 -6.45 36.80 -25.87
N CYS A 17 -6.05 38.07 -25.71
CA CYS A 17 -4.76 38.42 -25.09
C CYS A 17 -4.71 38.03 -23.61
N LEU A 18 -5.79 38.24 -22.84
CA LEU A 18 -5.86 37.86 -21.43
C LEU A 18 -5.85 36.33 -21.25
N LEU A 19 -6.54 35.58 -22.09
CA LEU A 19 -6.50 34.12 -22.09
C LEU A 19 -5.13 33.59 -22.48
N GLY A 20 -4.49 34.18 -23.49
CA GLY A 20 -3.12 33.86 -23.90
C GLY A 20 -2.09 34.14 -22.79
N LEU A 21 -2.22 35.26 -22.10
CA LEU A 21 -1.37 35.61 -20.94
C LEU A 21 -1.62 34.67 -19.76
N GLY A 22 -2.87 34.24 -19.52
CA GLY A 22 -3.21 33.27 -18.48
C GLY A 22 -2.59 31.90 -18.75
N VAL A 23 -2.65 31.40 -19.98
CA VAL A 23 -2.01 30.14 -20.39
C VAL A 23 -0.47 30.26 -20.29
N LEU A 24 0.10 31.36 -20.77
CA LEU A 24 1.53 31.65 -20.65
C LEU A 24 1.96 31.72 -19.18
N TYR A 25 1.19 32.37 -18.32
CA TYR A 25 1.45 32.44 -16.88
C TYR A 25 1.45 31.04 -16.23
N HIS A 26 0.47 30.19 -16.54
CA HIS A 26 0.41 28.81 -16.02
C HIS A 26 1.57 27.94 -16.53
N VAL A 27 1.92 28.03 -17.80
CA VAL A 27 3.07 27.29 -18.38
C VAL A 27 4.39 27.81 -17.82
N TYR A 28 4.56 29.13 -17.73
CA TYR A 28 5.80 29.73 -17.21
C TYR A 28 5.93 29.60 -15.68
N SER A 29 4.83 29.69 -14.91
CA SER A 29 4.88 29.47 -13.45
C SER A 29 5.26 28.03 -13.13
N GLY A 30 4.74 27.04 -13.87
CA GLY A 30 5.15 25.64 -13.74
C GLY A 30 6.62 25.39 -14.07
N LEU A 31 7.12 26.00 -15.16
CA LEU A 31 8.54 25.95 -15.55
C LEU A 31 9.46 26.75 -14.62
N LEU A 32 8.98 27.87 -14.09
CA LEU A 32 9.73 28.71 -13.15
C LEU A 32 9.83 28.07 -11.76
N THR A 33 8.75 27.47 -11.26
CA THR A 33 8.78 26.70 -10.02
C THR A 33 9.69 25.49 -10.15
N TRP A 34 9.67 24.79 -11.28
CA TRP A 34 10.58 23.67 -11.53
C TRP A 34 12.05 24.10 -11.66
N ARG A 35 12.35 25.22 -12.36
CA ARG A 35 13.70 25.79 -12.43
C ARG A 35 14.13 26.47 -11.13
N LEU A 36 13.23 27.13 -10.39
CA LEU A 36 13.57 27.71 -9.11
C LEU A 36 13.81 26.61 -8.05
N SER A 37 13.05 25.52 -8.04
CA SER A 37 13.35 24.37 -7.18
C SER A 37 14.66 23.68 -7.52
N SER A 38 15.08 23.65 -8.81
CA SER A 38 16.38 23.10 -9.21
C SER A 38 17.56 24.07 -8.95
N LEU A 39 17.32 25.38 -8.88
CA LEU A 39 18.34 26.40 -8.57
C LEU A 39 18.38 26.77 -7.07
N LEU A 40 17.27 26.56 -6.34
CA LEU A 40 17.15 26.73 -4.89
C LEU A 40 17.35 25.42 -4.13
N GLY A 41 17.52 24.30 -4.83
CA GLY A 41 17.79 22.98 -4.26
C GLY A 41 19.05 22.89 -3.40
N ASP A 42 19.88 23.95 -3.40
CA ASP A 42 21.06 24.05 -2.51
C ASP A 42 20.89 25.00 -1.31
N ARG A 43 19.71 25.58 -1.07
CA ARG A 43 19.53 26.56 0.04
C ARG A 43 18.19 26.54 0.78
N ALA A 44 17.32 25.57 0.59
CA ALA A 44 16.06 25.45 1.33
C ALA A 44 15.99 24.14 2.13
N GLY A 45 17.06 23.81 2.83
CA GLY A 45 17.11 22.78 3.87
C GLY A 45 17.29 23.43 5.24
N ALA A 46 16.31 24.21 5.68
CA ALA A 46 16.28 24.70 7.07
C ALA A 46 15.53 23.73 8.01
N ASP A 47 15.08 22.57 7.51
CA ASP A 47 14.74 21.40 8.32
C ASP A 47 15.87 20.39 8.20
N GLY A 48 16.65 20.24 9.29
CA GLY A 48 17.89 19.47 9.34
C GLY A 48 17.73 17.94 9.24
N GLY A 49 16.74 17.44 8.53
CA GLY A 49 16.48 16.01 8.33
C GLY A 49 17.52 15.38 7.39
N VAL A 50 17.98 14.17 7.74
CA VAL A 50 18.87 13.37 6.90
C VAL A 50 18.07 12.93 5.66
N MET A 51 18.64 13.14 4.45
CA MET A 51 18.03 12.65 3.21
C MET A 51 18.21 11.15 3.07
N VAL A 52 17.13 10.45 2.76
CA VAL A 52 17.06 9.00 2.56
C VAL A 52 16.78 8.71 1.09
N ASP A 53 17.58 7.82 0.47
CA ASP A 53 17.26 7.28 -0.85
C ASP A 53 16.15 6.21 -0.70
N LEU A 54 14.99 6.47 -1.30
CA LEU A 54 13.85 5.55 -1.26
C LEU A 54 14.14 4.22 -1.98
N ARG A 55 15.07 4.20 -2.93
CA ARG A 55 15.53 2.95 -3.56
C ARG A 55 16.29 2.06 -2.56
N ASP A 56 17.15 2.65 -1.75
CA ASP A 56 17.87 1.94 -0.70
C ASP A 56 16.88 1.45 0.37
N LEU A 57 15.93 2.31 0.75
CA LEU A 57 14.88 1.94 1.70
C LEU A 57 13.97 0.83 1.16
N LEU A 58 13.66 0.81 -0.16
CA LEU A 58 12.95 -0.31 -0.80
C LEU A 58 13.75 -1.61 -0.70
N ALA A 59 15.06 -1.59 -0.99
CA ALA A 59 15.91 -2.77 -0.88
C ALA A 59 15.91 -3.33 0.56
N VAL A 60 16.01 -2.46 1.56
CA VAL A 60 15.92 -2.85 2.97
C VAL A 60 14.54 -3.36 3.35
N ALA A 61 13.48 -2.75 2.82
CA ALA A 61 12.10 -3.20 3.05
C ALA A 61 11.84 -4.61 2.51
N VAL A 62 12.36 -4.92 1.31
CA VAL A 62 12.31 -6.27 0.72
C VAL A 62 13.05 -7.27 1.61
N GLN A 63 14.30 -6.96 1.98
CA GLN A 63 15.11 -7.82 2.86
C GLN A 63 14.42 -8.02 4.22
N ALA A 64 13.84 -6.97 4.80
CA ALA A 64 13.14 -7.05 6.07
C ALA A 64 11.92 -8.00 5.99
N ALA A 65 11.08 -7.85 4.97
CA ALA A 65 9.92 -8.72 4.77
C ALA A 65 10.34 -10.19 4.59
N GLU A 66 11.40 -10.45 3.83
CA GLU A 66 11.93 -11.80 3.63
C GLU A 66 12.52 -12.41 4.92
N LEU A 67 13.29 -11.63 5.69
CA LEU A 67 13.82 -12.08 6.99
C LEU A 67 12.71 -12.38 7.99
N GLY A 68 11.67 -11.54 8.05
CA GLY A 68 10.47 -11.81 8.84
C GLY A 68 9.80 -13.12 8.41
N GLY A 69 9.65 -13.30 7.10
CA GLY A 69 9.08 -14.52 6.52
C GLY A 69 9.84 -15.80 6.88
N VAL A 70 11.17 -15.74 6.98
CA VAL A 70 12.00 -16.88 7.44
C VAL A 70 11.61 -17.30 8.87
N GLU A 71 11.44 -16.33 9.78
CA GLU A 71 11.04 -16.60 11.17
C GLU A 71 9.61 -17.16 11.24
N VAL A 72 8.67 -16.57 10.49
CA VAL A 72 7.27 -17.05 10.39
C VAL A 72 7.24 -18.51 9.95
N LYS A 73 7.99 -18.86 8.90
CA LYS A 73 8.05 -20.22 8.38
C LYS A 73 8.70 -21.18 9.39
N ALA A 74 9.84 -20.80 9.99
CA ALA A 74 10.55 -21.64 10.95
C ALA A 74 9.71 -21.95 12.20
N VAL A 75 8.98 -20.96 12.73
CA VAL A 75 8.06 -21.16 13.86
C VAL A 75 6.94 -22.12 13.48
N ARG A 76 6.35 -21.99 12.29
CA ARG A 76 5.29 -22.90 11.83
C ARG A 76 5.79 -24.34 11.68
N GLU A 77 6.93 -24.52 11.03
CA GLU A 77 7.54 -25.83 10.82
C GLU A 77 7.95 -26.52 12.13
N SER A 78 8.38 -25.73 13.14
CA SER A 78 8.68 -26.25 14.47
C SER A 78 7.45 -26.65 15.29
N ASN A 79 6.26 -26.29 14.84
CA ASN A 79 4.98 -26.45 15.53
C ASN A 79 4.94 -25.87 16.97
N LYS A 80 5.73 -24.82 17.23
CA LYS A 80 5.84 -24.13 18.52
C LYS A 80 5.28 -22.70 18.39
N LEU A 81 4.00 -22.57 18.06
CA LEU A 81 3.37 -21.29 17.79
C LEU A 81 3.32 -20.39 19.03
N ASN A 82 3.18 -20.96 20.23
CA ASN A 82 2.98 -20.22 21.49
C ASN A 82 1.89 -19.16 21.31
N GLU A 83 0.70 -19.64 20.86
CA GLU A 83 -0.46 -18.78 20.58
C GLU A 83 -0.93 -18.08 21.84
N ASN A 84 -1.13 -16.76 21.74
CA ASN A 84 -1.72 -15.92 22.77
C ASN A 84 -2.85 -15.09 22.17
N SER A 85 -3.76 -14.58 23.00
CA SER A 85 -4.80 -13.64 22.61
C SER A 85 -4.38 -12.23 23.03
N LYS A 86 -4.42 -11.26 22.10
CA LYS A 86 -4.29 -9.81 22.38
C LYS A 86 -5.62 -9.18 22.81
N GLY A 87 -6.71 -9.98 22.83
CA GLY A 87 -8.07 -9.52 23.13
C GLY A 87 -9.03 -9.84 22.00
N LYS A 88 -10.04 -8.97 21.84
CA LYS A 88 -11.03 -9.09 20.77
C LYS A 88 -11.05 -7.85 19.89
N THR A 89 -11.25 -8.08 18.61
CA THR A 89 -11.54 -6.99 17.65
C THR A 89 -12.90 -6.35 18.01
N ARG A 90 -13.19 -5.20 17.41
CA ARG A 90 -14.49 -4.51 17.60
C ARG A 90 -15.68 -5.38 17.17
N GLU A 91 -15.47 -6.29 16.22
CA GLU A 91 -16.47 -7.26 15.73
C GLU A 91 -16.58 -8.51 16.60
N GLY A 92 -15.77 -8.63 17.67
CA GLY A 92 -15.79 -9.73 18.62
C GLY A 92 -14.98 -10.96 18.22
N ALA A 93 -14.20 -10.90 17.14
CA ALA A 93 -13.24 -11.95 16.76
C ALA A 93 -12.01 -11.92 17.69
N ASP A 94 -11.41 -13.08 17.97
CA ASP A 94 -10.17 -13.13 18.76
C ASP A 94 -8.99 -12.58 17.95
N GLU A 95 -8.28 -11.63 18.55
CA GLU A 95 -7.05 -11.08 18.01
C GLU A 95 -5.87 -11.89 18.53
N LYS A 96 -5.26 -12.66 17.63
CA LYS A 96 -4.23 -13.63 17.97
C LYS A 96 -2.84 -13.06 17.77
N MET A 97 -1.90 -13.60 18.55
CA MET A 97 -0.46 -13.37 18.42
C MET A 97 0.25 -14.69 18.60
N THR A 98 1.30 -14.92 17.84
CA THR A 98 2.16 -16.10 17.97
C THR A 98 3.61 -15.72 18.14
N ARG A 99 4.46 -16.70 18.43
CA ARG A 99 5.90 -16.51 18.41
C ARG A 99 6.40 -16.07 17.02
N GLY A 100 5.69 -16.46 15.94
CA GLY A 100 6.02 -16.03 14.59
C GLY A 100 5.94 -14.53 14.43
N ASP A 101 4.87 -13.91 14.94
CA ASP A 101 4.67 -12.45 14.94
C ASP A 101 5.85 -11.75 15.65
N LEU A 102 6.21 -12.20 16.86
CA LEU A 102 7.24 -11.57 17.67
C LEU A 102 8.64 -11.67 17.05
N LEU A 103 9.04 -12.87 16.57
CA LEU A 103 10.36 -13.07 15.97
C LEU A 103 10.48 -12.35 14.62
N SER A 104 9.45 -12.42 13.80
CA SER A 104 9.37 -11.66 12.55
C SER A 104 9.50 -10.15 12.82
N ASN A 105 8.71 -9.62 13.74
CA ASN A 105 8.75 -8.21 14.12
C ASN A 105 10.15 -7.76 14.55
N ARG A 106 10.79 -8.55 15.41
CA ARG A 106 12.15 -8.28 15.89
C ARG A 106 13.15 -8.13 14.73
N LYS A 107 13.13 -9.07 13.76
CA LYS A 107 14.01 -9.04 12.59
C LYS A 107 13.73 -7.84 11.70
N MET A 108 12.46 -7.65 11.32
CA MET A 108 12.05 -6.61 10.38
C MET A 108 12.33 -5.22 10.92
N ALA A 109 11.87 -4.93 12.13
CA ALA A 109 12.00 -3.61 12.72
C ALA A 109 13.47 -3.29 13.10
N SER A 110 14.25 -4.27 13.58
CA SER A 110 15.66 -4.04 13.86
C SER A 110 16.45 -3.70 12.59
N LEU A 111 16.25 -4.45 11.50
CA LEU A 111 16.93 -4.15 10.24
C LEU A 111 16.64 -2.73 9.76
N ILE A 112 15.37 -2.33 9.74
CA ILE A 112 14.97 -1.00 9.24
C ILE A 112 15.49 0.11 10.15
N LYS A 113 15.29 -0.01 11.49
CA LYS A 113 15.74 1.01 12.46
C LYS A 113 17.27 1.17 12.49
N ASN A 114 18.03 0.07 12.37
CA ASN A 114 19.47 0.13 12.34
C ASN A 114 20.02 0.71 11.03
N SER A 115 19.34 0.46 9.89
CA SER A 115 19.74 0.98 8.59
C SER A 115 19.35 2.44 8.38
N PHE A 116 18.21 2.86 8.93
CA PHE A 116 17.66 4.20 8.79
C PHE A 116 17.19 4.76 10.15
N PRO A 117 18.09 5.12 11.07
CA PRO A 117 17.73 5.49 12.44
C PRO A 117 16.90 6.79 12.54
N GLY A 118 16.87 7.59 11.46
CA GLY A 118 16.10 8.84 11.40
C GLY A 118 14.65 8.69 10.94
N VAL A 119 14.20 7.48 10.52
CA VAL A 119 12.82 7.28 10.08
C VAL A 119 11.92 6.80 11.21
N GLN A 120 10.65 7.22 11.18
CA GLN A 120 9.64 6.71 12.10
C GLN A 120 9.23 5.29 11.67
N VAL A 121 9.25 4.34 12.61
CA VAL A 121 8.83 2.95 12.37
C VAL A 121 7.69 2.59 13.30
N ASN A 122 6.53 2.29 12.72
CA ASN A 122 5.34 1.76 13.37
C ASN A 122 5.18 0.29 13.00
N THR A 123 4.90 -0.54 13.98
CA THR A 123 4.75 -1.98 13.78
C THR A 123 3.61 -2.52 14.66
N GLU A 124 3.00 -3.60 14.24
CA GLU A 124 1.90 -4.23 14.97
C GLU A 124 2.31 -4.70 16.36
N GLU A 125 3.50 -5.30 16.47
CA GLU A 125 3.98 -5.85 17.73
C GLU A 125 4.93 -4.88 18.42
N HIS A 126 4.80 -4.75 19.73
CA HIS A 126 5.69 -3.90 20.51
C HIS A 126 7.11 -4.53 20.59
N LEU A 127 8.13 -3.68 20.48
CA LEU A 127 9.52 -4.05 20.66
C LEU A 127 10.03 -3.46 21.96
N GLU A 128 10.42 -4.32 22.89
CA GLU A 128 11.18 -3.90 24.07
C GLU A 128 12.63 -3.57 23.68
N ASP A 129 13.32 -2.78 24.50
CA ASP A 129 14.71 -2.41 24.20
C ASP A 129 15.66 -3.63 24.14
N ASP A 130 15.38 -4.66 24.91
CA ASP A 130 16.12 -5.92 24.92
C ASP A 130 15.87 -6.80 23.69
N ASP A 131 14.85 -6.47 22.89
CA ASP A 131 14.48 -7.20 21.68
C ASP A 131 15.25 -6.75 20.43
N LYS A 132 16.09 -5.74 20.54
CA LYS A 132 16.86 -5.21 19.40
C LYS A 132 17.93 -6.21 18.97
N GLU A 133 17.98 -6.52 17.67
CA GLU A 133 19.02 -7.35 17.10
C GLU A 133 20.09 -6.52 16.38
N PRO A 134 21.36 -6.93 16.41
CA PRO A 134 22.44 -6.22 15.74
C PRO A 134 22.48 -6.55 14.24
N ILE A 135 21.32 -6.50 13.59
CA ILE A 135 21.20 -6.72 12.14
C ILE A 135 21.34 -5.38 11.46
N SER A 136 22.20 -5.31 10.45
CA SER A 136 22.37 -4.14 9.59
C SER A 136 22.31 -4.54 8.12
N TRP A 137 21.92 -3.60 7.29
CA TRP A 137 21.93 -3.77 5.84
C TRP A 137 23.35 -3.83 5.30
N ASP A 138 23.60 -4.70 4.34
CA ASP A 138 24.90 -4.87 3.66
C ASP A 138 25.10 -3.91 2.47
N HIS A 139 24.20 -2.94 2.29
CA HIS A 139 24.18 -1.97 1.20
C HIS A 139 24.06 -2.58 -0.20
N LYS A 140 23.55 -3.82 -0.31
CA LYS A 140 23.27 -4.42 -1.60
C LYS A 140 21.84 -4.17 -2.03
N ILE A 141 21.70 -3.56 -3.19
CA ILE A 141 20.41 -3.38 -3.84
C ILE A 141 20.23 -4.55 -4.82
N PRO A 142 19.12 -5.32 -4.75
CA PRO A 142 18.80 -6.36 -5.71
C PRO A 142 18.80 -5.86 -7.16
N ASP A 143 19.23 -6.71 -8.10
CA ASP A 143 19.38 -6.30 -9.50
C ASP A 143 18.03 -5.94 -10.13
N ASP A 144 16.95 -6.63 -9.77
CA ASP A 144 15.60 -6.32 -10.24
C ASP A 144 15.11 -4.91 -9.81
N ILE A 145 15.57 -4.42 -8.66
CA ILE A 145 15.33 -3.03 -8.19
C ILE A 145 16.20 -2.06 -8.98
N LYS A 146 17.51 -2.35 -9.16
CA LYS A 146 18.42 -1.48 -9.91
C LYS A 146 17.99 -1.29 -11.36
N ASP A 147 17.53 -2.37 -11.99
CA ASP A 147 17.10 -2.35 -13.40
C ASP A 147 15.87 -1.46 -13.60
N LYS A 148 15.00 -1.37 -12.61
CA LYS A 148 13.76 -0.59 -12.68
C LYS A 148 13.93 0.83 -12.16
N ILE A 149 14.75 1.03 -11.12
CA ILE A 149 14.96 2.31 -10.45
C ILE A 149 16.42 2.71 -10.60
N GLN A 150 16.75 3.38 -11.71
CA GLN A 150 18.12 3.72 -12.07
C GLN A 150 18.67 4.90 -11.26
N ASN A 151 17.80 5.85 -10.90
CA ASN A 151 18.21 7.08 -10.20
C ASN A 151 17.72 7.08 -8.75
N PRO A 152 18.49 7.68 -7.82
CA PRO A 152 18.06 7.91 -6.45
C PRO A 152 16.80 8.77 -6.40
N ILE A 153 15.86 8.42 -5.50
CA ILE A 153 14.69 9.23 -5.19
C ILE A 153 14.80 9.61 -3.72
N LEU A 154 15.06 10.89 -3.44
CA LEU A 154 15.38 11.36 -2.10
C LEU A 154 14.15 11.91 -1.37
N ALA A 155 14.01 11.56 -0.09
CA ALA A 155 13.03 12.13 0.83
C ALA A 155 13.70 12.46 2.18
N SER A 156 13.18 13.50 2.88
CA SER A 156 13.64 13.78 4.24
C SER A 156 13.21 12.66 5.19
N SER A 157 14.10 12.17 6.05
CA SER A 157 13.81 11.14 7.04
C SER A 157 12.61 11.51 7.94
N GLU A 158 12.43 12.79 8.24
CA GLU A 158 11.31 13.30 9.07
C GLU A 158 9.95 13.17 8.36
N SER A 159 9.94 13.14 7.03
CA SER A 159 8.72 12.95 6.24
C SER A 159 8.32 11.49 6.07
N ILE A 160 9.21 10.57 6.45
CA ILE A 160 9.06 9.13 6.21
C ILE A 160 8.47 8.45 7.44
N THR A 161 7.42 7.66 7.22
CA THR A 161 6.88 6.71 8.19
C THR A 161 6.87 5.32 7.58
N VAL A 162 7.52 4.36 8.23
CA VAL A 162 7.50 2.94 7.86
C VAL A 162 6.44 2.23 8.69
N TRP A 163 5.61 1.42 8.03
CA TRP A 163 4.60 0.55 8.64
C TRP A 163 4.98 -0.91 8.39
N ILE A 164 5.00 -1.71 9.45
CA ILE A 164 5.36 -3.12 9.41
C ILE A 164 4.20 -3.97 9.93
N ASP A 165 3.76 -4.92 9.12
CA ASP A 165 2.95 -6.05 9.55
C ASP A 165 3.85 -7.30 9.54
N PRO A 166 4.27 -7.79 10.72
CA PRO A 166 5.22 -8.89 10.80
C PRO A 166 4.64 -10.25 10.45
N LEU A 167 3.31 -10.42 10.56
CA LEU A 167 2.59 -11.62 10.19
C LEU A 167 1.11 -11.31 9.93
N ASP A 168 0.79 -10.94 8.70
CA ASP A 168 -0.60 -10.80 8.25
C ASP A 168 -1.29 -12.18 8.17
N ALA A 169 -2.55 -12.25 8.54
CA ALA A 169 -3.35 -13.47 8.65
C ALA A 169 -2.96 -14.41 9.81
N THR A 170 -2.68 -13.87 10.99
CA THR A 170 -2.31 -14.65 12.18
C THR A 170 -3.36 -15.70 12.55
N HIS A 171 -4.66 -15.39 12.37
CA HIS A 171 -5.73 -16.36 12.60
C HIS A 171 -5.58 -17.59 11.68
N GLU A 172 -5.44 -17.35 10.38
CA GLU A 172 -5.27 -18.40 9.38
C GLU A 172 -3.93 -19.15 9.56
N TYR A 173 -2.90 -18.45 10.01
CA TYR A 173 -1.61 -19.05 10.35
C TYR A 173 -1.76 -20.08 11.49
N THR A 174 -2.54 -19.79 12.53
CA THR A 174 -2.80 -20.76 13.60
C THR A 174 -3.62 -21.96 13.13
N GLU A 175 -4.49 -21.80 12.13
CA GLU A 175 -5.26 -22.87 11.49
C GLU A 175 -4.46 -23.66 10.41
N ASN A 176 -3.20 -23.34 10.18
CA ASN A 176 -2.36 -23.92 9.12
C ASN A 176 -2.82 -23.59 7.69
N LEU A 177 -3.55 -22.50 7.52
CA LEU A 177 -3.95 -21.97 6.21
C LEU A 177 -2.88 -20.99 5.69
N VAL A 178 -1.68 -21.51 5.51
CA VAL A 178 -0.46 -20.74 5.25
C VAL A 178 -0.42 -20.02 3.91
N ASP A 179 -1.28 -20.38 2.97
CA ASP A 179 -1.37 -19.72 1.66
C ASP A 179 -1.80 -18.25 1.77
N PHE A 180 -2.49 -17.87 2.88
CA PHE A 180 -2.93 -16.51 3.16
C PHE A 180 -1.88 -15.64 3.85
N VAL A 181 -0.85 -16.25 4.44
CA VAL A 181 0.12 -15.57 5.29
C VAL A 181 1.08 -14.72 4.48
N THR A 182 1.24 -13.47 4.91
CA THR A 182 2.24 -12.55 4.35
C THR A 182 3.00 -11.81 5.46
N THR A 183 4.18 -11.29 5.14
CA THR A 183 4.90 -10.29 5.92
C THR A 183 4.98 -9.03 5.09
N MET A 184 4.73 -7.86 5.66
CA MET A 184 4.57 -6.64 4.87
C MET A 184 5.37 -5.48 5.42
N VAL A 185 5.91 -4.68 4.50
CA VAL A 185 6.54 -3.39 4.79
C VAL A 185 5.97 -2.32 3.87
N CYS A 186 5.59 -1.20 4.45
CA CYS A 186 5.17 -0.01 3.71
C CYS A 186 5.99 1.19 4.09
N VAL A 187 6.31 2.03 3.13
CA VAL A 187 6.89 3.35 3.36
C VAL A 187 5.90 4.40 2.90
N ALA A 188 5.52 5.28 3.81
CA ALA A 188 4.74 6.48 3.51
C ALA A 188 5.62 7.72 3.61
N VAL A 189 5.46 8.64 2.65
CA VAL A 189 6.13 9.95 2.64
C VAL A 189 5.06 11.02 2.76
N HIS A 190 5.15 11.88 3.77
CA HIS A 190 4.09 12.84 4.12
C HIS A 190 2.71 12.18 4.26
N GLY A 191 2.68 10.96 4.79
CA GLY A 191 1.44 10.19 4.98
C GLY A 191 0.89 9.53 3.71
N LYS A 192 1.49 9.71 2.54
CA LYS A 192 1.11 9.04 1.30
C LYS A 192 1.90 7.74 1.14
N PRO A 193 1.26 6.60 0.86
CA PRO A 193 1.96 5.33 0.69
C PRO A 193 2.73 5.33 -0.64
N VAL A 194 4.06 5.19 -0.55
CA VAL A 194 4.98 5.31 -1.70
C VAL A 194 5.63 3.98 -2.04
N ILE A 195 6.04 3.19 -1.04
CA ILE A 195 6.65 1.87 -1.24
C ILE A 195 5.77 0.84 -0.55
N GLY A 196 5.48 -0.26 -1.25
CA GLY A 196 4.82 -1.43 -0.70
C GLY A 196 5.60 -2.69 -1.00
N VAL A 197 5.78 -3.54 0.02
CA VAL A 197 6.37 -4.86 -0.07
C VAL A 197 5.44 -5.86 0.60
N ILE A 198 5.09 -6.93 -0.12
CA ILE A 198 4.29 -8.05 0.37
C ILE A 198 5.06 -9.33 0.05
N HIS A 199 5.52 -10.02 1.09
CA HIS A 199 6.24 -11.29 0.96
C HIS A 199 5.36 -12.46 1.42
N LYS A 200 5.33 -13.55 0.66
CA LYS A 200 4.64 -14.81 0.97
C LYS A 200 5.68 -15.85 1.45
N PRO A 201 5.84 -16.08 2.77
CA PRO A 201 6.91 -16.89 3.33
C PRO A 201 6.94 -18.34 2.83
N PHE A 202 5.76 -18.91 2.59
CA PHE A 202 5.61 -20.33 2.26
C PHE A 202 5.82 -20.65 0.78
N THR A 203 5.82 -19.64 -0.08
CA THR A 203 6.09 -19.76 -1.53
C THR A 203 7.36 -19.01 -1.95
N HIS A 204 8.02 -18.28 -1.01
CA HIS A 204 9.18 -17.44 -1.29
C HIS A 204 8.93 -16.40 -2.40
N TYR A 205 7.69 -15.91 -2.49
CA TYR A 205 7.31 -14.88 -3.46
C TYR A 205 7.28 -13.51 -2.79
N THR A 206 7.98 -12.53 -3.37
CA THR A 206 8.01 -11.15 -2.90
C THR A 206 7.51 -10.22 -4.00
N ALA A 207 6.37 -9.56 -3.76
CA ALA A 207 5.89 -8.46 -4.58
C ALA A 207 6.36 -7.13 -3.98
N TRP A 208 6.88 -6.25 -4.83
CA TRP A 208 7.21 -4.89 -4.43
C TRP A 208 6.83 -3.88 -5.51
N ALA A 209 6.51 -2.69 -5.07
CA ALA A 209 6.30 -1.54 -5.94
C ALA A 209 6.70 -0.24 -5.25
N MET A 210 7.15 0.73 -6.05
CA MET A 210 7.38 2.11 -5.65
C MET A 210 6.65 3.05 -6.61
N VAL A 211 5.83 3.93 -6.08
CA VAL A 211 5.12 4.96 -6.86
C VAL A 211 6.15 5.80 -7.60
N ASP A 212 5.94 6.01 -8.89
CA ASP A 212 6.85 6.70 -9.82
C ASP A 212 8.26 6.07 -9.96
N GLY A 213 8.50 4.91 -9.32
CA GLY A 213 9.78 4.19 -9.38
C GLY A 213 9.72 2.91 -10.21
N GLY A 214 8.73 2.09 -9.98
CA GLY A 214 8.56 0.81 -10.67
C GLY A 214 8.05 -0.31 -9.77
N ALA A 215 7.86 -1.51 -10.34
CA ALA A 215 7.34 -2.67 -9.64
C ALA A 215 7.86 -3.97 -10.24
N ASN A 216 7.94 -5.04 -9.42
CA ASN A 216 8.19 -6.40 -9.94
C ASN A 216 6.90 -7.20 -10.22
N ILE A 217 5.75 -6.63 -9.90
CA ILE A 217 4.43 -7.19 -10.13
C ILE A 217 3.66 -6.33 -11.14
N LYS A 218 2.62 -6.89 -11.77
CA LYS A 218 1.80 -6.22 -12.78
C LYS A 218 0.32 -6.30 -12.43
N ARG A 219 -0.47 -5.40 -12.98
CA ARG A 219 -1.92 -5.56 -13.01
C ARG A 219 -2.30 -6.69 -13.97
N ARG A 220 -3.45 -7.32 -13.76
CA ARG A 220 -4.04 -8.25 -14.72
C ARG A 220 -4.46 -7.50 -15.99
N GLU A 221 -4.60 -8.22 -17.09
CA GLU A 221 -5.07 -7.64 -18.36
C GLU A 221 -6.58 -7.38 -18.36
N ILE A 222 -7.36 -8.20 -17.64
CA ILE A 222 -8.82 -8.18 -17.68
C ILE A 222 -9.40 -8.13 -16.26
N TYR A 223 -10.35 -7.20 -16.05
CA TYR A 223 -11.20 -7.07 -14.87
C TYR A 223 -12.67 -7.09 -15.29
N ASN A 224 -13.54 -7.75 -14.52
CA ASN A 224 -14.95 -7.87 -14.85
C ASN A 224 -15.79 -6.76 -14.21
N GLU A 225 -15.94 -5.63 -14.90
CA GLU A 225 -16.70 -4.49 -14.36
C GLU A 225 -18.20 -4.78 -14.21
N LYS A 226 -18.78 -5.64 -15.06
CA LYS A 226 -20.24 -5.92 -15.05
C LYS A 226 -20.64 -6.82 -13.89
N ASN A 227 -19.84 -7.87 -13.64
CA ASN A 227 -20.09 -8.86 -12.60
C ASN A 227 -18.77 -9.14 -11.86
N PRO A 228 -18.27 -8.20 -11.04
CA PRO A 228 -16.98 -8.33 -10.39
C PRO A 228 -16.98 -9.48 -9.39
N THR A 229 -15.88 -10.21 -9.34
CA THR A 229 -15.57 -11.12 -8.23
C THR A 229 -15.04 -10.27 -7.07
N ILE A 230 -15.74 -10.33 -5.94
CA ILE A 230 -15.42 -9.53 -4.75
C ILE A 230 -14.68 -10.39 -3.74
N ILE A 231 -13.50 -9.94 -3.29
CA ILE A 231 -12.77 -10.59 -2.19
C ILE A 231 -13.00 -9.83 -0.88
N VAL A 232 -13.27 -10.60 0.18
CA VAL A 232 -13.62 -10.07 1.50
C VAL A 232 -12.89 -10.85 2.60
N SER A 233 -12.86 -10.29 3.82
CA SER A 233 -12.27 -10.99 4.95
C SER A 233 -13.05 -12.28 5.29
N ARG A 234 -12.30 -13.33 5.62
CA ARG A 234 -12.82 -14.61 6.11
C ARG A 234 -13.11 -14.55 7.60
N SER A 235 -12.15 -14.14 8.40
CA SER A 235 -12.18 -14.15 9.88
C SER A 235 -12.81 -12.89 10.47
N HIS A 236 -12.59 -11.72 9.85
CA HIS A 236 -13.11 -10.41 10.28
C HIS A 236 -14.16 -9.88 9.30
N SER A 237 -15.16 -10.71 8.96
CA SER A 237 -16.08 -10.41 7.86
C SER A 237 -17.19 -9.42 8.23
N GLY A 238 -17.61 -9.35 9.50
CA GLY A 238 -18.75 -8.55 9.88
C GLY A 238 -19.95 -8.80 8.95
N LYS A 239 -20.55 -7.70 8.47
CA LYS A 239 -21.68 -7.74 7.52
C LYS A 239 -21.23 -7.57 6.04
N VAL A 240 -19.93 -7.69 5.74
CA VAL A 240 -19.40 -7.38 4.40
C VAL A 240 -20.05 -8.19 3.28
N LYS A 241 -20.38 -9.46 3.52
CA LYS A 241 -21.06 -10.33 2.54
C LYS A 241 -22.46 -9.80 2.19
N ASP A 242 -23.24 -9.44 3.19
CA ASP A 242 -24.58 -8.89 3.02
C ASP A 242 -24.54 -7.56 2.26
N VAL A 243 -23.62 -6.67 2.63
CA VAL A 243 -23.40 -5.40 1.94
C VAL A 243 -23.01 -5.65 0.48
N THR A 244 -22.10 -6.58 0.23
CA THR A 244 -21.66 -6.93 -1.12
C THR A 244 -22.83 -7.44 -1.99
N LEU A 245 -23.62 -8.38 -1.48
CA LEU A 245 -24.79 -8.92 -2.22
C LEU A 245 -25.86 -7.87 -2.47
N LYS A 246 -26.12 -6.98 -1.51
CA LYS A 246 -27.04 -5.85 -1.67
C LYS A 246 -26.54 -4.84 -2.71
N THR A 247 -25.22 -4.69 -2.84
CA THR A 247 -24.59 -3.71 -3.74
C THR A 247 -24.48 -4.23 -5.16
N PHE A 248 -23.97 -5.46 -5.33
CA PHE A 248 -23.61 -6.02 -6.64
C PHE A 248 -24.62 -7.05 -7.15
N GLY A 249 -25.56 -7.48 -6.30
CA GLY A 249 -26.59 -8.46 -6.63
C GLY A 249 -26.33 -9.86 -6.09
N ASN A 250 -27.39 -10.66 -5.97
CA ASN A 250 -27.33 -11.98 -5.33
C ASN A 250 -26.51 -13.03 -6.10
N GLN A 251 -26.13 -12.76 -7.34
CA GLN A 251 -25.29 -13.65 -8.16
C GLN A 251 -23.81 -13.28 -8.11
N THR A 252 -23.44 -12.30 -7.31
CA THR A 252 -22.03 -11.85 -7.17
C THR A 252 -21.18 -12.96 -6.59
N LYS A 253 -20.08 -13.30 -7.27
CA LYS A 253 -19.09 -14.23 -6.73
C LYS A 253 -18.31 -13.55 -5.60
N ILE A 254 -18.38 -14.12 -4.39
CA ILE A 254 -17.66 -13.64 -3.22
C ILE A 254 -16.60 -14.67 -2.85
N VAL A 255 -15.34 -14.24 -2.80
CA VAL A 255 -14.18 -14.99 -2.31
C VAL A 255 -13.90 -14.57 -0.88
N SER A 256 -13.87 -15.52 0.06
CA SER A 256 -13.52 -15.25 1.46
C SER A 256 -12.09 -15.68 1.70
N ALA A 257 -11.21 -14.74 2.08
CA ALA A 257 -9.78 -14.98 2.27
C ALA A 257 -9.26 -14.34 3.56
N GLY A 258 -8.23 -14.93 4.14
CA GLY A 258 -7.44 -14.32 5.21
C GLY A 258 -6.47 -13.28 4.64
N GLY A 259 -5.86 -12.49 5.53
CA GLY A 259 -4.80 -11.55 5.20
C GLY A 259 -5.19 -10.40 4.26
N SER A 260 -4.75 -9.22 4.56
CA SER A 260 -4.96 -8.05 3.69
C SER A 260 -4.00 -8.07 2.49
N GLY A 261 -2.74 -8.45 2.73
CA GLY A 261 -1.74 -8.63 1.68
C GLY A 261 -2.17 -9.63 0.63
N TYR A 262 -2.65 -10.81 1.06
CA TYR A 262 -3.19 -11.82 0.14
C TYR A 262 -4.34 -11.28 -0.70
N LYS A 263 -5.28 -10.53 -0.09
CA LYS A 263 -6.44 -9.98 -0.80
C LYS A 263 -6.06 -8.93 -1.84
N VAL A 264 -5.05 -8.09 -1.56
CA VAL A 264 -4.52 -7.15 -2.55
C VAL A 264 -3.82 -7.91 -3.69
N LEU A 265 -2.98 -8.90 -3.39
CA LEU A 265 -2.34 -9.73 -4.43
C LEU A 265 -3.36 -10.44 -5.33
N SER A 266 -4.57 -10.76 -4.81
CA SER A 266 -5.65 -11.36 -5.61
C SER A 266 -6.21 -10.43 -6.70
N LEU A 267 -5.98 -9.12 -6.59
CA LEU A 267 -6.35 -8.14 -7.63
C LEU A 267 -5.30 -8.05 -8.75
N LEU A 268 -4.11 -8.62 -8.56
CA LEU A 268 -2.96 -8.45 -9.41
C LEU A 268 -2.59 -9.73 -10.16
N ASP A 269 -1.65 -9.62 -11.09
CA ASP A 269 -1.10 -10.76 -11.81
C ASP A 269 0.08 -11.36 -11.02
N VAL A 270 -0.24 -12.37 -10.20
CA VAL A 270 0.75 -13.14 -9.45
C VAL A 270 1.15 -14.36 -10.25
N THR A 271 2.04 -14.16 -11.23
CA THR A 271 2.52 -15.26 -12.10
C THR A 271 3.24 -16.34 -11.29
N GLY A 272 2.94 -17.59 -11.59
CA GLY A 272 3.57 -18.77 -10.98
C GLY A 272 3.00 -19.23 -9.64
N ASN A 273 1.91 -18.60 -9.15
CA ASN A 273 1.23 -19.04 -7.93
C ASN A 273 -0.15 -19.58 -8.23
N GLU A 274 -0.24 -20.87 -8.56
CA GLU A 274 -1.50 -21.57 -8.93
C GLU A 274 -2.57 -21.56 -7.82
N LYS A 275 -2.18 -21.29 -6.57
CA LYS A 275 -3.11 -21.25 -5.42
C LYS A 275 -3.65 -19.85 -5.11
N GLN A 276 -3.21 -18.81 -5.83
CA GLN A 276 -3.72 -17.47 -5.63
C GLN A 276 -5.10 -17.33 -6.25
N GLU A 277 -6.11 -17.05 -5.43
CA GLU A 277 -7.44 -16.66 -5.91
C GLU A 277 -7.38 -15.35 -6.68
N THR A 278 -8.21 -15.19 -7.70
CA THR A 278 -8.34 -13.94 -8.44
C THR A 278 -9.64 -13.25 -8.10
N ALA A 279 -9.56 -11.93 -7.89
CA ALA A 279 -10.70 -11.06 -7.61
C ALA A 279 -10.57 -9.74 -8.36
N ASP A 280 -11.66 -9.03 -8.53
CA ASP A 280 -11.69 -7.74 -9.22
C ASP A 280 -11.73 -6.56 -8.25
N VAL A 281 -12.35 -6.76 -7.08
CA VAL A 281 -12.53 -5.73 -6.04
C VAL A 281 -12.29 -6.33 -4.66
N TYR A 282 -11.57 -5.62 -3.80
CA TYR A 282 -11.44 -5.93 -2.38
C TYR A 282 -12.26 -4.95 -1.54
N ILE A 283 -13.13 -5.49 -0.68
CA ILE A 283 -13.99 -4.70 0.21
C ILE A 283 -13.80 -5.15 1.66
N HIS A 284 -13.62 -4.17 2.56
CA HIS A 284 -13.61 -4.36 4.00
C HIS A 284 -14.43 -3.23 4.64
N ILE A 285 -15.42 -3.56 5.49
CA ILE A 285 -16.40 -2.57 5.98
C ILE A 285 -16.19 -2.17 7.44
N THR A 286 -15.28 -2.82 8.13
CA THR A 286 -15.03 -2.61 9.56
C THR A 286 -13.74 -1.83 9.80
N TYR A 287 -13.36 -1.65 11.05
CA TYR A 287 -12.07 -1.10 11.44
C TYR A 287 -10.94 -2.00 10.94
N ILE A 288 -9.85 -1.38 10.47
CA ILE A 288 -8.64 -2.08 10.00
C ILE A 288 -7.40 -1.27 10.36
N LYS A 289 -6.31 -1.94 10.66
CA LYS A 289 -5.05 -1.28 11.00
C LYS A 289 -4.31 -0.80 9.76
N LYS A 290 -3.49 0.25 9.93
CA LYS A 290 -2.73 0.84 8.81
C LYS A 290 -1.61 -0.05 8.33
N TRP A 291 -0.97 -0.83 9.20
CA TRP A 291 0.05 -1.80 8.80
C TRP A 291 -0.53 -2.92 7.92
N ASP A 292 -1.81 -3.31 8.11
CA ASP A 292 -2.47 -4.32 7.27
C ASP A 292 -2.66 -3.85 5.82
N ILE A 293 -2.80 -2.54 5.58
CA ILE A 293 -3.29 -2.03 4.28
C ILE A 293 -2.30 -1.12 3.55
N CYS A 294 -1.34 -0.52 4.25
CA CYS A 294 -0.42 0.46 3.67
C CYS A 294 0.40 -0.13 2.51
N ALA A 295 0.97 -1.33 2.66
CA ALA A 295 1.78 -1.97 1.62
C ALA A 295 0.95 -2.27 0.36
N GLY A 296 -0.26 -2.81 0.55
CA GLY A 296 -1.19 -3.06 -0.55
C GLY A 296 -1.62 -1.79 -1.26
N ASN A 297 -1.87 -0.71 -0.51
CA ASN A 297 -2.23 0.60 -1.07
C ASN A 297 -1.09 1.18 -1.92
N ALA A 298 0.15 1.13 -1.43
CA ALA A 298 1.30 1.59 -2.19
C ALA A 298 1.48 0.81 -3.50
N ILE A 299 1.33 -0.53 -3.47
CA ILE A 299 1.42 -1.36 -4.68
C ILE A 299 0.32 -1.01 -5.68
N LEU A 300 -0.93 -0.88 -5.22
CA LEU A 300 -2.04 -0.51 -6.11
C LEU A 300 -1.81 0.87 -6.73
N ASN A 301 -1.43 1.87 -5.94
CA ASN A 301 -1.15 3.22 -6.43
C ASN A 301 -0.03 3.23 -7.50
N ALA A 302 1.05 2.46 -7.27
CA ALA A 302 2.15 2.35 -8.22
C ALA A 302 1.74 1.73 -9.56
N LEU A 303 0.68 0.91 -9.58
CA LEU A 303 0.15 0.22 -10.76
C LEU A 303 -1.07 0.91 -11.38
N GLY A 304 -1.46 2.10 -10.87
CA GLY A 304 -2.63 2.86 -11.34
C GLY A 304 -3.96 2.31 -10.84
N GLY A 305 -3.96 1.61 -9.71
CA GLY A 305 -5.14 1.23 -8.95
C GLY A 305 -5.41 2.19 -7.80
N HIS A 306 -6.42 1.88 -6.99
CA HIS A 306 -6.87 2.70 -5.88
C HIS A 306 -7.20 1.86 -4.64
N MET A 307 -6.92 2.43 -3.48
CA MET A 307 -7.43 1.97 -2.19
C MET A 307 -7.86 3.20 -1.39
N THR A 308 -9.15 3.31 -1.13
CA THR A 308 -9.75 4.44 -0.41
C THR A 308 -10.59 3.94 0.76
N THR A 309 -11.08 4.85 1.61
CA THR A 309 -12.20 4.53 2.50
C THR A 309 -13.43 4.16 1.66
N LEU A 310 -14.48 3.61 2.30
CA LEU A 310 -15.75 3.32 1.61
C LEU A 310 -16.48 4.57 1.11
N LYS A 311 -16.02 5.76 1.50
CA LYS A 311 -16.52 7.06 1.03
C LYS A 311 -15.67 7.66 -0.09
N GLY A 312 -14.64 6.97 -0.56
CA GLY A 312 -13.72 7.45 -1.58
C GLY A 312 -12.62 8.39 -1.06
N GLU A 313 -12.48 8.52 0.26
CA GLU A 313 -11.45 9.37 0.85
C GLU A 313 -10.08 8.67 0.84
N GLU A 314 -9.00 9.42 0.58
CA GLU A 314 -7.64 8.89 0.70
C GLU A 314 -7.35 8.45 2.14
N ILE A 315 -6.66 7.31 2.30
CA ILE A 315 -6.19 6.82 3.59
C ILE A 315 -4.82 7.43 3.88
N ILE A 316 -4.71 8.17 4.98
CA ILE A 316 -3.48 8.86 5.37
C ILE A 316 -2.71 8.02 6.39
N TYR A 317 -1.44 7.77 6.11
CA TYR A 317 -0.57 6.89 6.89
C TYR A 317 0.34 7.67 7.84
N THR A 318 -0.27 8.57 8.65
CA THR A 318 0.37 9.28 9.77
C THR A 318 -0.50 9.13 11.02
N GLY A 319 0.02 9.51 12.19
CA GLY A 319 -0.74 9.55 13.44
C GLY A 319 -1.12 8.16 13.95
N SER A 320 -2.41 7.97 14.31
CA SER A 320 -2.90 6.70 14.87
C SER A 320 -2.81 5.55 13.88
N ASP A 321 -2.76 4.33 14.42
CA ASP A 321 -2.63 3.06 13.69
C ASP A 321 -3.91 2.57 13.02
N GLY A 322 -5.07 3.18 13.32
CA GLY A 322 -6.37 2.72 12.85
C GLY A 322 -6.91 3.46 11.65
N ASN A 323 -7.69 2.75 10.83
CA ASN A 323 -8.56 3.29 9.78
C ASN A 323 -10.02 2.91 10.09
N GLU A 324 -10.85 3.92 10.33
CA GLU A 324 -12.26 3.76 10.74
C GLU A 324 -13.22 3.62 9.55
N GLY A 325 -12.81 4.04 8.38
CA GLY A 325 -13.68 4.20 7.21
C GLY A 325 -13.89 2.92 6.39
N GLY A 326 -13.41 1.76 6.86
CA GLY A 326 -13.32 0.56 6.03
C GLY A 326 -12.41 0.78 4.82
N LEU A 327 -12.48 -0.05 3.81
CA LEU A 327 -11.76 0.16 2.56
C LEU A 327 -12.46 -0.43 1.34
N LEU A 328 -12.23 0.19 0.22
CA LEU A 328 -12.50 -0.28 -1.13
C LEU A 328 -11.22 -0.24 -1.95
N SER A 329 -10.85 -1.37 -2.56
CA SER A 329 -9.69 -1.41 -3.46
C SER A 329 -10.07 -1.97 -4.81
N SER A 330 -9.59 -1.33 -5.86
CA SER A 330 -9.78 -1.74 -7.25
C SER A 330 -8.60 -1.33 -8.12
N ILE A 331 -8.45 -1.99 -9.25
CA ILE A 331 -7.49 -1.64 -10.30
C ILE A 331 -8.09 -2.00 -11.66
N GLY A 332 -7.86 -1.15 -12.67
CA GLY A 332 -8.39 -1.36 -14.01
C GLY A 332 -9.91 -1.26 -14.11
N MET A 333 -10.56 -0.61 -13.16
CA MET A 333 -12.00 -0.39 -13.06
C MET A 333 -12.30 1.06 -12.69
N ASP A 334 -13.51 1.53 -12.93
CA ASP A 334 -13.98 2.84 -12.46
C ASP A 334 -14.19 2.80 -10.95
N HIS A 335 -13.20 3.31 -10.20
CA HIS A 335 -13.20 3.30 -8.74
C HIS A 335 -14.29 4.19 -8.15
N ASP A 336 -14.52 5.36 -8.73
CA ASP A 336 -15.50 6.31 -8.22
C ASP A 336 -16.93 5.77 -8.39
N ALA A 337 -17.22 5.11 -9.50
CA ALA A 337 -18.48 4.40 -9.70
C ALA A 337 -18.70 3.27 -8.68
N LEU A 338 -17.63 2.57 -8.28
CA LEU A 338 -17.70 1.53 -7.23
C LEU A 338 -17.98 2.17 -5.85
N VAL A 339 -17.34 3.30 -5.53
CA VAL A 339 -17.59 4.06 -4.29
C VAL A 339 -19.03 4.51 -4.22
N GLU A 340 -19.56 5.15 -5.26
CA GLU A 340 -20.96 5.61 -5.30
C GLU A 340 -21.95 4.46 -5.12
N LYS A 341 -21.69 3.34 -5.78
CA LYS A 341 -22.53 2.14 -5.69
C LYS A 341 -22.59 1.57 -4.27
N LEU A 342 -21.44 1.52 -3.57
CA LEU A 342 -21.32 1.06 -2.18
C LEU A 342 -21.96 2.05 -1.20
N ALA A 343 -21.67 3.33 -1.31
CA ALA A 343 -22.16 4.38 -0.42
C ALA A 343 -23.71 4.38 -0.34
N SER A 344 -24.38 4.12 -1.48
CA SER A 344 -25.84 4.02 -1.56
C SER A 344 -26.45 2.87 -0.74
N LYS A 345 -25.66 1.90 -0.27
CA LYS A 345 -26.09 0.67 0.43
C LYS A 345 -25.61 0.56 1.88
N ILE A 346 -24.60 1.32 2.25
CA ILE A 346 -24.07 1.33 3.62
C ILE A 346 -24.87 2.28 4.52
N THR A 347 -25.48 3.30 3.95
CA THR A 347 -26.26 4.34 4.69
C THR A 347 -27.66 3.88 5.09
N ASN A 348 -28.10 2.70 4.70
CA ASN A 348 -29.38 2.06 5.03
C ASN A 348 -29.13 0.76 5.80
#